data_28437664e698d8e6e4dd03790a56047a
#
_entry.id   28437664e698d8e6e4dd03790a56047a
#
_cell.length_a   1.000
_cell.length_b   1.000
_cell.length_c   1.000
_cell.angle_alpha   90.00
_cell.angle_beta   90.00
_cell.angle_gamma   90.00
#
_symmetry.space_group_name_H-M   'P 1'
#
loop_
_entity.id
_entity.type
_entity.pdbx_description
1 polymer ?
#
loop_
_entity_poly.entity_id
_entity_poly.type
_entity_poly.pdbx_seq_one_letter_code
_entity_poly.pdbx_strand_id
1 'polypeptide(L)'
;MSKVVVVYHSGYGHTQRMAQSVAQGADAELLAIDADGNLPEGGWDMLAAADAIIMGSPTYMGSASWQFKKFADASSKPWYSRAWADKVFAGFTNSASLNGDKLSTLHYFFTLAMQHSGVWVGSNVMPSNTKAAQRNDPNFLGSFAGAMAQSYVKKTNLDWSLEI
;
A
#
# COMPACT_ATOMS: atom_id res chain seq x y z
N MET A 1 9.59 -9.10 19.69
CA MET A 1 8.72 -9.19 18.49
C MET A 1 9.15 -8.07 17.53
N SER A 2 9.19 -8.36 16.23
CA SER A 2 9.50 -7.34 15.23
C SER A 2 8.37 -6.32 15.16
N LYS A 3 8.70 -5.05 15.04
CA LYS A 3 7.72 -3.96 14.89
C LYS A 3 7.42 -3.76 13.41
N VAL A 4 6.19 -3.99 13.01
CA VAL A 4 5.71 -3.78 11.65
C VAL A 4 4.70 -2.63 11.63
N VAL A 5 4.85 -1.71 10.67
CA VAL A 5 3.93 -0.59 10.49
C VAL A 5 3.37 -0.60 9.07
N VAL A 6 2.06 -0.50 8.96
CA VAL A 6 1.35 -0.30 7.69
C VAL A 6 1.04 1.18 7.54
N VAL A 7 1.80 1.89 6.71
CA VAL A 7 1.53 3.30 6.37
C VAL A 7 0.72 3.38 5.08
N TYR A 8 -0.42 4.06 5.12
CA TYR A 8 -1.32 4.07 3.97
C TYR A 8 -2.15 5.36 3.84
N HIS A 9 -2.52 5.68 2.61
CA HIS A 9 -3.58 6.65 2.29
C HIS A 9 -4.81 5.92 1.72
N SER A 10 -6.01 6.41 2.08
CA SER A 10 -7.28 5.91 1.54
C SER A 10 -8.25 7.05 1.28
N GLY A 11 -8.55 7.32 0.01
CA GLY A 11 -9.51 8.38 -0.36
C GLY A 11 -10.98 7.98 -0.16
N TYR A 12 -11.32 6.68 -0.35
CA TYR A 12 -12.71 6.20 -0.35
C TYR A 12 -12.93 4.99 0.56
N GLY A 13 -11.98 4.63 1.42
CA GLY A 13 -12.10 3.53 2.37
C GLY A 13 -11.57 2.17 1.89
N HIS A 14 -11.39 1.95 0.59
CA HIS A 14 -10.97 0.64 0.05
C HIS A 14 -9.54 0.28 0.45
N THR A 15 -8.61 1.22 0.30
CA THR A 15 -7.22 1.01 0.73
C THR A 15 -7.14 0.82 2.25
N GLN A 16 -8.00 1.52 3.01
CA GLN A 16 -8.10 1.33 4.46
C GLN A 16 -8.50 -0.11 4.82
N ARG A 17 -9.49 -0.68 4.12
CA ARG A 17 -9.89 -2.07 4.35
C ARG A 17 -8.77 -3.06 4.03
N MET A 18 -8.03 -2.84 2.93
CA MET A 18 -6.84 -3.64 2.64
C MET A 18 -5.79 -3.49 3.74
N ALA A 19 -5.52 -2.24 4.18
CA ALA A 19 -4.57 -1.97 5.25
C ALA A 19 -4.90 -2.72 6.54
N GLN A 20 -6.19 -2.78 6.91
CA GLN A 20 -6.66 -3.54 8.07
C GLN A 20 -6.38 -5.04 7.92
N SER A 21 -6.66 -5.63 6.75
CA SER A 21 -6.38 -7.04 6.49
C SER A 21 -4.88 -7.34 6.48
N VAL A 22 -4.07 -6.45 5.89
CA VAL A 22 -2.60 -6.58 5.88
C VAL A 22 -2.04 -6.46 7.30
N ALA A 23 -2.53 -5.49 8.08
CA ALA A 23 -2.09 -5.30 9.46
C ALA A 23 -2.45 -6.50 10.35
N GLN A 24 -3.65 -7.06 10.17
CA GLN A 24 -4.05 -8.27 10.88
C GLN A 24 -3.15 -9.47 10.55
N GLY A 25 -2.79 -9.65 9.27
CA GLY A 25 -1.93 -10.76 8.84
C GLY A 25 -0.46 -10.59 9.25
N ALA A 26 0.01 -9.38 9.42
CA ALA A 26 1.39 -9.04 9.76
C ALA A 26 1.60 -8.71 11.26
N ASP A 27 0.56 -8.75 12.07
CA ASP A 27 0.56 -8.25 13.46
C ASP A 27 1.16 -6.83 13.54
N ALA A 28 0.65 -5.94 12.68
CA ALA A 28 1.22 -4.63 12.41
C ALA A 28 0.35 -3.48 12.95
N GLU A 29 1.00 -2.38 13.30
CA GLU A 29 0.34 -1.13 13.61
C GLU A 29 -0.10 -0.38 12.35
N LEU A 30 -1.30 0.23 12.39
CA LEU A 30 -1.83 1.04 11.29
C LEU A 30 -1.46 2.50 11.45
N LEU A 31 -0.95 3.11 10.38
CA LEU A 31 -0.60 4.51 10.32
C LEU A 31 -1.24 5.16 9.09
N ALA A 32 -2.36 5.84 9.30
CA ALA A 32 -3.09 6.49 8.21
C ALA A 32 -2.47 7.85 7.85
N ILE A 33 -2.28 8.08 6.57
CA ILE A 33 -2.00 9.40 6.00
C ILE A 33 -3.34 10.11 5.84
N ASP A 34 -3.47 11.33 6.35
CA ASP A 34 -4.71 12.09 6.30
C ASP A 34 -5.04 12.63 4.89
N ALA A 35 -6.18 13.31 4.78
CA ALA A 35 -6.63 13.91 3.51
C ALA A 35 -5.68 14.99 2.98
N ASP A 36 -4.88 15.59 3.83
CA ASP A 36 -3.89 16.61 3.49
C ASP A 36 -2.48 16.03 3.27
N GLY A 37 -2.34 14.70 3.34
CA GLY A 37 -1.07 14.00 3.12
C GLY A 37 -0.09 14.06 4.28
N ASN A 38 -0.58 14.28 5.51
CA ASN A 38 0.24 14.32 6.71
C ASN A 38 0.07 13.03 7.52
N LEU A 39 1.10 12.70 8.30
CA LEU A 39 1.01 11.68 9.34
C LEU A 39 0.43 12.29 10.63
N PRO A 40 -0.24 11.49 11.48
CA PRO A 40 -0.60 11.91 12.81
C PRO A 40 0.65 12.17 13.65
N GLU A 41 0.47 12.85 14.79
CA GLU A 41 1.53 13.08 15.78
C GLU A 41 2.20 11.75 16.18
N GLY A 42 3.53 11.75 16.27
CA GLY A 42 4.32 10.54 16.56
C GLY A 42 4.47 9.57 15.38
N GLY A 43 3.81 9.78 14.23
CA GLY A 43 3.86 8.86 13.10
C GLY A 43 5.27 8.67 12.51
N TRP A 44 6.08 9.71 12.48
CA TRP A 44 7.49 9.60 12.05
C TRP A 44 8.34 8.78 13.02
N ASP A 45 8.12 8.92 14.31
CA ASP A 45 8.82 8.15 15.34
C ASP A 45 8.41 6.66 15.28
N MET A 46 7.13 6.38 15.02
CA MET A 46 6.63 5.03 14.79
C MET A 46 7.35 4.36 13.61
N LEU A 47 7.47 5.06 12.47
CA LEU A 47 8.19 4.57 11.29
C LEU A 47 9.69 4.42 11.54
N ALA A 48 10.29 5.34 12.30
CA ALA A 48 11.70 5.24 12.67
C ALA A 48 11.99 4.02 13.56
N ALA A 49 11.07 3.67 14.46
CA ALA A 49 11.19 2.53 15.37
C ALA A 49 10.78 1.18 14.74
N ALA A 50 10.18 1.18 13.55
CA ALA A 50 9.74 -0.04 12.88
C ALA A 50 10.92 -0.84 12.31
N ASP A 51 10.81 -2.17 12.32
CA ASP A 51 11.71 -3.09 11.61
C ASP A 51 11.26 -3.28 10.15
N ALA A 52 9.95 -3.17 9.92
CA ALA A 52 9.35 -3.29 8.59
C ALA A 52 8.27 -2.23 8.35
N ILE A 53 8.20 -1.71 7.12
CA ILE A 53 7.22 -0.71 6.68
C ILE A 53 6.48 -1.26 5.46
N ILE A 54 5.17 -1.44 5.60
CA ILE A 54 4.29 -1.86 4.50
C ILE A 54 3.56 -0.62 3.98
N MET A 55 3.73 -0.32 2.70
CA MET A 55 3.20 0.87 2.05
C MET A 55 1.89 0.59 1.32
N GLY A 56 0.86 1.42 1.53
CA GLY A 56 -0.44 1.27 0.89
C GLY A 56 -0.98 2.59 0.31
N SER A 57 -1.43 2.53 -0.94
CA SER A 57 -2.13 3.65 -1.59
C SER A 57 -3.08 3.12 -2.66
N PRO A 58 -4.20 3.83 -2.94
CA PRO A 58 -4.92 3.57 -4.18
C PRO A 58 -4.03 3.93 -5.37
N THR A 59 -4.27 3.28 -6.51
CA THR A 59 -3.70 3.72 -7.79
C THR A 59 -4.62 4.74 -8.42
N TYR A 60 -4.20 6.00 -8.45
CA TYR A 60 -4.88 7.10 -9.11
C TYR A 60 -4.02 7.62 -10.26
N MET A 61 -4.61 7.70 -11.46
CA MET A 61 -3.92 8.16 -12.67
C MET A 61 -2.56 7.49 -12.89
N GLY A 62 -2.51 6.16 -12.63
CA GLY A 62 -1.34 5.33 -12.89
C GLY A 62 -0.24 5.38 -11.82
N SER A 63 -0.48 5.98 -10.64
CA SER A 63 0.51 6.02 -9.56
C SER A 63 -0.16 6.09 -8.18
N ALA A 64 0.64 6.17 -7.13
CA ALA A 64 0.16 6.44 -5.78
C ALA A 64 -0.58 7.79 -5.72
N SER A 65 -1.53 7.92 -4.79
CA SER A 65 -2.24 9.17 -4.55
C SER A 65 -1.28 10.32 -4.21
N TRP A 66 -1.71 11.56 -4.48
CA TRP A 66 -0.88 12.72 -4.17
C TRP A 66 -0.60 12.87 -2.66
N GLN A 67 -1.53 12.41 -1.81
CA GLN A 67 -1.34 12.39 -0.36
C GLN A 67 -0.18 11.47 0.04
N PHE A 68 -0.16 10.27 -0.56
CA PHE A 68 0.96 9.36 -0.36
C PHE A 68 2.26 9.95 -0.93
N LYS A 69 2.21 10.63 -2.07
CA LYS A 69 3.38 11.28 -2.65
C LYS A 69 3.91 12.40 -1.75
N LYS A 70 3.04 13.20 -1.14
CA LYS A 70 3.45 14.22 -0.16
C LYS A 70 4.15 13.61 1.05
N PHE A 71 3.59 12.53 1.60
CA PHE A 71 4.25 11.75 2.66
C PHE A 71 5.63 11.25 2.20
N ALA A 72 5.73 10.69 1.00
CA ALA A 72 7.00 10.20 0.45
C ALA A 72 8.03 11.33 0.29
N ASP A 73 7.64 12.52 -0.17
CA ASP A 73 8.54 13.67 -0.26
C ASP A 73 8.97 14.17 1.13
N ALA A 74 8.08 14.15 2.11
CA ALA A 74 8.39 14.52 3.49
C ALA A 74 9.37 13.51 4.15
N SER A 75 9.46 12.27 3.65
CA SER A 75 10.42 11.27 4.11
C SER A 75 11.88 11.60 3.76
N SER A 76 12.14 12.71 3.11
CA SER A 76 13.50 13.22 2.85
C SER A 76 14.34 13.41 4.11
N LYS A 77 13.72 13.74 5.26
CA LYS A 77 14.43 13.85 6.55
C LYS A 77 14.97 12.50 7.04
N PRO A 78 14.13 11.43 7.21
CA PRO A 78 14.63 10.11 7.54
C PRO A 78 15.55 9.53 6.46
N TRP A 79 15.38 9.91 5.18
CA TRP A 79 16.31 9.53 4.12
C TRP A 79 17.72 10.10 4.38
N TYR A 80 17.82 11.39 4.66
CA TYR A 80 19.11 12.05 4.91
C TYR A 80 19.83 11.45 6.13
N SER A 81 19.11 11.13 7.19
CA SER A 81 19.66 10.49 8.40
C SER A 81 19.84 8.97 8.27
N ARG A 82 19.45 8.37 7.11
CA ARG A 82 19.43 6.92 6.90
C ARG A 82 18.60 6.13 7.91
N ALA A 83 17.58 6.76 8.50
CA ALA A 83 16.78 6.18 9.58
C ALA A 83 15.99 4.92 9.15
N TRP A 84 15.77 4.73 7.83
CA TRP A 84 15.06 3.57 7.30
C TRP A 84 15.99 2.60 6.53
N ALA A 85 17.32 2.78 6.58
CA ALA A 85 18.25 1.85 5.96
C ALA A 85 18.09 0.45 6.57
N ASP A 86 18.22 -0.56 5.72
CA ASP A 86 18.12 -1.99 6.05
C ASP A 86 16.75 -2.47 6.57
N LYS A 87 15.74 -1.59 6.65
CA LYS A 87 14.37 -1.99 6.98
C LYS A 87 13.75 -2.82 5.85
N VAL A 88 12.86 -3.73 6.22
CA VAL A 88 12.06 -4.50 5.27
C VAL A 88 10.90 -3.65 4.76
N PHE A 89 10.69 -3.63 3.44
CA PHE A 89 9.58 -2.95 2.79
C PHE A 89 8.72 -3.92 1.98
N ALA A 90 7.42 -3.67 1.99
CA ALA A 90 6.45 -4.32 1.13
C ALA A 90 5.37 -3.31 0.72
N GLY A 91 4.45 -3.69 -0.17
CA GLY A 91 3.40 -2.77 -0.57
C GLY A 91 2.15 -3.44 -1.09
N PHE A 92 1.05 -2.67 -1.05
CA PHE A 92 -0.23 -3.05 -1.62
C PHE A 92 -0.94 -1.86 -2.24
N THR A 93 -1.79 -2.15 -3.21
CA THR A 93 -2.58 -1.12 -3.89
C THR A 93 -3.90 -1.68 -4.42
N ASN A 94 -4.83 -0.78 -4.73
CA ASN A 94 -6.10 -1.10 -5.34
C ASN A 94 -6.50 -0.07 -6.39
N SER A 95 -7.34 -0.48 -7.33
CA SER A 95 -8.03 0.40 -8.27
C SER A 95 -9.33 -0.24 -8.74
N ALA A 96 -10.21 0.54 -9.38
CA ALA A 96 -11.50 0.06 -9.87
C ALA A 96 -11.36 -0.91 -11.04
N SER A 97 -10.37 -0.72 -11.91
CA SER A 97 -10.11 -1.58 -13.06
C SER A 97 -9.37 -2.87 -12.66
N LEU A 98 -9.56 -3.95 -13.42
CA LEU A 98 -8.90 -5.23 -13.15
C LEU A 98 -7.37 -5.11 -13.19
N ASN A 99 -6.81 -4.51 -14.23
CA ASN A 99 -5.40 -4.15 -14.33
C ASN A 99 -5.15 -2.81 -13.62
N GLY A 100 -5.71 -1.70 -14.16
CA GLY A 100 -5.68 -0.34 -13.61
C GLY A 100 -4.28 0.21 -13.38
N ASP A 101 -3.28 -0.32 -14.10
CA ASP A 101 -1.86 0.07 -13.98
C ASP A 101 -1.33 0.00 -12.53
N LYS A 102 -1.90 -0.89 -11.73
CA LYS A 102 -1.54 -1.07 -10.31
C LYS A 102 -0.05 -1.38 -10.10
N LEU A 103 0.58 -2.04 -11.06
CA LEU A 103 2.01 -2.34 -11.00
C LEU A 103 2.86 -1.08 -10.92
N SER A 104 2.44 0.03 -11.57
CA SER A 104 3.15 1.32 -11.49
C SER A 104 3.23 1.84 -10.05
N THR A 105 2.15 1.70 -9.27
CA THR A 105 2.14 2.09 -7.86
C THR A 105 3.09 1.22 -7.02
N LEU A 106 3.11 -0.10 -7.26
CA LEU A 106 4.05 -1.00 -6.55
C LEU A 106 5.50 -0.72 -6.95
N HIS A 107 5.78 -0.41 -8.21
CA HIS A 107 7.11 0.00 -8.66
C HIS A 107 7.54 1.33 -8.04
N TYR A 108 6.61 2.26 -7.86
CA TYR A 108 6.89 3.50 -7.13
C TYR A 108 7.29 3.22 -5.68
N PHE A 109 6.57 2.34 -4.99
CA PHE A 109 6.91 1.93 -3.62
C PHE A 109 8.26 1.23 -3.55
N PHE A 110 8.52 0.31 -4.48
CA PHE A 110 9.84 -0.33 -4.60
C PHE A 110 10.94 0.71 -4.75
N THR A 111 10.77 1.68 -5.66
CA THR A 111 11.76 2.74 -5.88
C THR A 111 11.95 3.58 -4.62
N LEU A 112 10.88 3.92 -3.89
CA LEU A 112 10.96 4.64 -2.63
C LEU A 112 11.71 3.86 -1.55
N ALA A 113 11.45 2.55 -1.43
CA ALA A 113 12.19 1.67 -0.54
C ALA A 113 13.69 1.64 -0.87
N MET A 114 14.04 1.57 -2.17
CA MET A 114 15.44 1.61 -2.62
C MET A 114 16.10 2.96 -2.32
N GLN A 115 15.39 4.08 -2.47
CA GLN A 115 15.88 5.40 -2.05
C GLN A 115 16.26 5.41 -0.57
N HIS A 116 15.51 4.72 0.26
CA HIS A 116 15.79 4.59 1.69
C HIS A 116 16.82 3.49 2.04
N SER A 117 17.40 2.82 1.06
CA SER A 117 18.32 1.69 1.24
C SER A 117 17.67 0.51 1.97
N GLY A 118 16.38 0.27 1.73
CA GLY A 118 15.64 -0.82 2.33
C GLY A 118 15.68 -2.11 1.51
N VAL A 119 15.06 -3.15 2.02
CA VAL A 119 14.91 -4.46 1.38
C VAL A 119 13.45 -4.65 0.97
N TRP A 120 13.19 -4.83 -0.31
CA TRP A 120 11.83 -5.06 -0.80
C TRP A 120 11.45 -6.53 -0.75
N VAL A 121 10.23 -6.81 -0.25
CA VAL A 121 9.62 -8.14 -0.22
C VAL A 121 8.33 -8.13 -1.04
N GLY A 122 8.26 -9.03 -2.01
CA GLY A 122 7.06 -9.25 -2.81
C GLY A 122 6.09 -10.26 -2.18
N SER A 123 5.07 -10.64 -2.95
CA SER A 123 4.11 -11.68 -2.55
C SER A 123 4.61 -13.06 -2.97
N ASN A 124 4.57 -14.05 -2.06
CA ASN A 124 4.84 -15.45 -2.36
C ASN A 124 3.55 -16.26 -2.62
N VAL A 125 2.39 -15.62 -2.68
CA VAL A 125 1.11 -16.27 -2.91
C VAL A 125 0.94 -16.56 -4.40
N MET A 126 0.82 -17.84 -4.76
CA MET A 126 0.59 -18.26 -6.15
C MET A 126 -0.76 -17.72 -6.67
N PRO A 127 -0.82 -17.31 -7.94
CA PRO A 127 -2.06 -16.76 -8.49
C PRO A 127 -3.10 -17.86 -8.71
N SER A 128 -4.35 -17.53 -8.39
CA SER A 128 -5.52 -18.35 -8.74
C SER A 128 -5.88 -18.13 -10.21
N ASN A 129 -5.27 -18.92 -11.10
CA ASN A 129 -5.32 -18.70 -12.56
C ASN A 129 -5.96 -19.86 -13.35
N THR A 130 -6.73 -20.71 -12.69
CA THR A 130 -7.51 -21.76 -13.37
C THR A 130 -8.80 -21.18 -13.97
N LYS A 131 -9.41 -21.90 -14.93
CA LYS A 131 -10.72 -21.50 -15.49
C LYS A 131 -11.85 -21.42 -14.44
N ALA A 132 -11.71 -22.14 -13.33
CA ALA A 132 -12.67 -22.14 -12.22
C ALA A 132 -12.41 -21.07 -11.19
N ALA A 133 -11.29 -20.31 -11.29
CA ALA A 133 -10.90 -19.31 -10.31
C ALA A 133 -11.95 -18.20 -10.22
N GLN A 134 -12.20 -17.79 -8.98
CA GLN A 134 -13.14 -16.72 -8.63
C GLN A 134 -12.38 -15.45 -8.25
N ARG A 135 -13.03 -14.29 -8.34
CA ARG A 135 -12.41 -12.98 -8.08
C ARG A 135 -11.86 -12.81 -6.68
N ASN A 136 -12.43 -13.53 -5.71
CA ASN A 136 -12.02 -13.47 -4.30
C ASN A 136 -10.99 -14.56 -3.94
N ASP A 137 -10.55 -15.34 -4.90
CA ASP A 137 -9.51 -16.32 -4.66
C ASP A 137 -8.15 -15.64 -4.42
N PRO A 138 -7.27 -16.24 -3.61
CA PRO A 138 -5.98 -15.67 -3.31
C PRO A 138 -5.18 -15.30 -4.56
N ASN A 139 -4.66 -14.09 -4.58
CA ASN A 139 -3.87 -13.54 -5.68
C ASN A 139 -4.51 -13.70 -7.09
N PHE A 140 -5.84 -13.54 -7.19
CA PHE A 140 -6.56 -13.62 -8.47
C PHE A 140 -6.00 -12.67 -9.54
N LEU A 141 -5.46 -11.53 -9.13
CA LEU A 141 -4.83 -10.55 -10.05
C LEU A 141 -3.42 -10.93 -10.48
N GLY A 142 -2.83 -11.99 -9.93
CA GLY A 142 -1.53 -12.52 -10.34
C GLY A 142 -0.35 -11.58 -10.06
N SER A 143 -0.36 -10.87 -8.95
CA SER A 143 0.70 -9.92 -8.60
C SER A 143 1.76 -10.55 -7.70
N PHE A 144 3.04 -10.40 -8.07
CA PHE A 144 4.19 -10.82 -7.27
C PHE A 144 4.97 -9.65 -6.67
N ALA A 145 4.89 -8.46 -7.26
CA ALA A 145 5.59 -7.28 -6.75
C ALA A 145 5.02 -6.75 -5.42
N GLY A 146 3.80 -7.15 -5.07
CA GLY A 146 3.07 -6.76 -3.87
C GLY A 146 1.60 -7.13 -4.01
N ALA A 147 0.78 -6.89 -3.00
CA ALA A 147 -0.64 -7.24 -3.06
C ALA A 147 -1.44 -6.23 -3.87
N MET A 148 -2.34 -6.74 -4.73
CA MET A 148 -3.27 -5.93 -5.51
C MET A 148 -4.71 -6.37 -5.24
N ALA A 149 -5.63 -5.38 -5.18
CA ALA A 149 -7.06 -5.65 -5.16
C ALA A 149 -7.80 -4.83 -6.22
N GLN A 150 -8.97 -5.32 -6.63
CA GLN A 150 -9.91 -4.57 -7.43
C GLN A 150 -11.00 -4.01 -6.51
N SER A 151 -11.18 -2.68 -6.54
CA SER A 151 -12.26 -1.97 -5.84
C SER A 151 -13.38 -1.71 -6.84
N TYR A 152 -14.57 -2.28 -6.59
CA TYR A 152 -15.68 -2.06 -7.50
C TYR A 152 -16.30 -0.68 -7.32
N VAL A 153 -16.71 -0.10 -8.44
CA VAL A 153 -17.52 1.12 -8.46
C VAL A 153 -18.98 0.72 -8.64
N LYS A 154 -19.82 1.00 -7.66
CA LYS A 154 -21.26 0.81 -7.81
C LYS A 154 -21.83 1.94 -8.63
N LYS A 155 -22.23 1.65 -9.86
CA LYS A 155 -22.89 2.62 -10.75
C LYS A 155 -24.37 2.71 -10.39
N THR A 156 -24.74 3.65 -9.53
CA THR A 156 -26.13 4.04 -9.31
C THR A 156 -26.27 5.52 -9.64
N ASN A 157 -26.97 5.82 -10.73
CA ASN A 157 -27.49 7.16 -11.08
C ASN A 157 -26.55 8.35 -10.78
N LEU A 158 -25.34 8.34 -11.31
CA LEU A 158 -24.30 9.38 -11.14
C LEU A 158 -23.58 9.37 -9.76
N ASP A 159 -23.96 8.54 -8.82
CA ASP A 159 -23.18 8.36 -7.60
C ASP A 159 -22.16 7.22 -7.76
N TRP A 160 -20.89 7.56 -7.67
CA TRP A 160 -19.79 6.63 -7.63
C TRP A 160 -19.60 6.11 -6.20
N SER A 161 -20.43 5.15 -5.77
CA SER A 161 -20.16 4.41 -4.53
C SER A 161 -19.25 3.24 -4.83
N LEU A 162 -18.26 3.03 -3.98
CA LEU A 162 -17.27 1.97 -4.13
C LEU A 162 -17.66 0.82 -3.19
N GLU A 163 -17.90 -0.37 -3.74
CA GLU A 163 -18.02 -1.62 -2.97
C GLU A 163 -16.72 -2.42 -3.09
N ILE A 164 -16.24 -2.93 -1.98
CA ILE A 164 -15.11 -3.86 -1.91
C ILE A 164 -15.66 -5.27 -1.79
#